data_e58a0226f85a5e19b509e73670d4be25
#
_entry.id   e58a0226f85a5e19b509e73670d4be25
#
_cell.length_a   1.000
_cell.length_b   1.000
_cell.length_c   1.000
_cell.angle_alpha   90.00
_cell.angle_beta   90.00
_cell.angle_gamma   90.00
#
_symmetry.space_group_name_H-M   'P 1'
#
loop_
_entity.id
_entity.type
_entity.pdbx_description
1 polymer ?
#
loop_
_entity_poly.entity_id
_entity_poly.type
_entity_poly.pdbx_seq_one_letter_code
_entity_poly.pdbx_strand_id
1 'polypeptide(L)'
;MQNYDRQFPTFAASFSIPSNMKVLKFGGSSVGTPERIRGLVEILKSYYQQGEKFAVVFSAFSGVTDALIAMGTKAADGDASYLDLYETVRQRHLDAAAELLREGYLQQAQPELETNFEVLKSLLYGIFLVREASPRSMDYVLSFGERNSSFLIAQVMRQAGINAAYLDARKVIKTDN
;
A
#
# COMPACT_ATOMS: atom_id res chain seq x y z
N MET A 1 10.90 29.66 -0.99
CA MET A 1 9.90 29.27 0.02
C MET A 1 8.52 29.46 -0.61
N GLN A 2 7.96 28.44 -1.24
CA GLN A 2 6.59 28.48 -1.77
C GLN A 2 5.76 27.54 -0.90
N ASN A 3 4.77 28.12 -0.22
CA ASN A 3 3.77 27.42 0.58
C ASN A 3 2.91 26.55 -0.33
N TYR A 4 3.02 25.23 -0.18
CA TYR A 4 2.06 24.27 -0.71
C TYR A 4 0.96 24.02 0.32
N ASP A 5 0.09 25.04 0.53
CA ASP A 5 -1.20 24.83 1.17
C ASP A 5 -2.17 24.19 0.17
N ARG A 6 -2.11 22.88 0.02
CA ARG A 6 -3.24 22.14 -0.53
C ARG A 6 -4.27 22.00 0.59
N GLN A 7 -5.30 22.83 0.57
CA GLN A 7 -6.51 22.68 1.37
C GLN A 7 -7.14 21.31 1.04
N PHE A 8 -6.90 20.32 1.91
CA PHE A 8 -7.74 19.15 1.97
C PHE A 8 -9.06 19.58 2.64
N PRO A 9 -10.23 19.19 2.09
CA PRO A 9 -11.48 19.47 2.77
C PRO A 9 -11.43 18.87 4.17
N THR A 10 -11.66 19.72 5.17
CA THR A 10 -11.80 19.32 6.58
C THR A 10 -13.03 18.42 6.68
N PHE A 11 -12.84 17.11 6.69
CA PHE A 11 -13.88 16.13 6.96
C PHE A 11 -14.18 16.12 8.47
N ALA A 12 -14.77 17.20 8.98
CA ALA A 12 -15.46 17.22 10.25
C ALA A 12 -16.94 16.92 10.00
N ALA A 13 -17.23 15.79 9.34
CA ALA A 13 -18.55 15.19 9.38
C ALA A 13 -18.53 14.16 10.50
N SER A 14 -19.46 14.25 11.44
CA SER A 14 -19.73 13.21 12.42
C SER A 14 -19.94 11.89 11.68
N PHE A 15 -18.92 11.05 11.66
CA PHE A 15 -18.98 9.70 11.09
C PHE A 15 -19.82 8.86 12.08
N SER A 16 -21.12 8.85 11.91
CA SER A 16 -21.90 7.73 12.42
C SER A 16 -21.58 6.53 11.52
N ILE A 17 -20.81 5.57 12.05
CA ILE A 17 -20.60 4.28 11.39
C ILE A 17 -22.01 3.68 11.21
N PRO A 18 -22.46 3.42 9.97
CA PRO A 18 -23.75 2.78 9.77
C PRO A 18 -23.72 1.45 10.53
N SER A 19 -24.78 1.14 11.27
CA SER A 19 -24.91 -0.06 12.11
C SER A 19 -24.72 -1.40 11.35
N ASN A 20 -24.43 -1.36 10.04
CA ASN A 20 -24.31 -2.50 9.13
C ASN A 20 -23.05 -2.44 8.24
N MET A 21 -21.95 -1.84 8.71
CA MET A 21 -20.69 -1.82 7.95
C MET A 21 -19.91 -3.12 8.22
N LYS A 22 -19.58 -3.86 7.16
CA LYS A 22 -18.71 -5.04 7.23
C LYS A 22 -17.24 -4.64 7.14
N VAL A 23 -16.37 -5.31 7.88
CA VAL A 23 -14.92 -5.20 7.72
C VAL A 23 -14.40 -6.53 7.19
N LEU A 24 -13.77 -6.49 6.03
CA LEU A 24 -13.22 -7.66 5.36
C LEU A 24 -11.69 -7.58 5.39
N LYS A 25 -11.02 -8.68 5.77
CA LYS A 25 -9.55 -8.73 5.81
C LYS A 25 -9.04 -9.83 4.88
N PHE A 26 -8.09 -9.44 4.01
CA PHE A 26 -7.43 -10.36 3.09
C PHE A 26 -5.93 -10.43 3.39
N GLY A 27 -5.43 -11.65 3.62
CA GLY A 27 -4.02 -11.90 3.91
C GLY A 27 -3.15 -11.91 2.65
N GLY A 28 -1.83 -11.95 2.84
CA GLY A 28 -0.84 -11.89 1.75
C GLY A 28 -1.01 -13.00 0.69
N SER A 29 -1.46 -14.20 1.08
CA SER A 29 -1.78 -15.26 0.13
C SER A 29 -2.96 -14.91 -0.78
N SER A 30 -3.93 -14.15 -0.29
CA SER A 30 -5.11 -13.73 -1.09
C SER A 30 -4.80 -12.61 -2.08
N VAL A 31 -3.73 -11.84 -1.85
CA VAL A 31 -3.30 -10.73 -2.71
C VAL A 31 -1.94 -11.00 -3.37
N GLY A 32 -1.45 -12.25 -3.33
CA GLY A 32 -0.10 -12.62 -3.73
C GLY A 32 0.16 -12.60 -5.24
N THR A 33 -0.88 -12.70 -6.08
CA THR A 33 -0.77 -12.69 -7.54
C THR A 33 -1.88 -11.88 -8.20
N PRO A 34 -1.68 -11.38 -9.43
CA PRO A 34 -2.71 -10.67 -10.18
C PRO A 34 -4.03 -11.43 -10.32
N GLU A 35 -3.98 -12.75 -10.57
CA GLU A 35 -5.18 -13.60 -10.70
C GLU A 35 -6.00 -13.60 -9.40
N ARG A 36 -5.32 -13.74 -8.26
CA ARG A 36 -5.98 -13.72 -6.94
C ARG A 36 -6.61 -12.36 -6.64
N ILE A 37 -5.93 -11.27 -7.03
CA ILE A 37 -6.47 -9.91 -6.90
C ILE A 37 -7.70 -9.75 -7.77
N ARG A 38 -7.71 -10.24 -9.03
CA ARG A 38 -8.91 -10.21 -9.88
C ARG A 38 -10.07 -10.97 -9.23
N GLY A 39 -9.83 -12.21 -8.77
CA GLY A 39 -10.86 -13.01 -8.10
C GLY A 39 -11.42 -12.34 -6.85
N LEU A 40 -10.55 -11.75 -6.03
CA LEU A 40 -10.92 -10.99 -4.85
C LEU A 40 -11.78 -9.75 -5.21
N VAL A 41 -11.40 -9.01 -6.24
CA VAL A 41 -12.16 -7.82 -6.69
C VAL A 41 -13.55 -8.21 -7.21
N GLU A 42 -13.72 -9.36 -7.87
CA GLU A 42 -15.04 -9.85 -8.26
C GLU A 42 -15.93 -10.17 -7.04
N ILE A 43 -15.34 -10.73 -5.97
CA ILE A 43 -16.08 -10.94 -4.71
C ILE A 43 -16.54 -9.59 -4.13
N LEU A 44 -15.63 -8.60 -4.03
CA LEU A 44 -15.95 -7.28 -3.51
C LEU A 44 -16.98 -6.55 -4.37
N LYS A 45 -16.95 -6.74 -5.68
CA LYS A 45 -17.91 -6.19 -6.62
C LYS A 45 -19.31 -6.76 -6.39
N SER A 46 -19.41 -8.06 -6.08
CA SER A 46 -20.68 -8.68 -5.71
C SER A 46 -21.27 -8.06 -4.43
N TYR A 47 -20.48 -7.85 -3.39
CA TYR A 47 -20.91 -7.13 -2.18
C TYR A 47 -21.38 -5.71 -2.51
N TYR A 48 -20.62 -4.98 -3.32
CA TYR A 48 -20.95 -3.62 -3.72
C TYR A 48 -22.26 -3.53 -4.49
N GLN A 49 -22.51 -4.45 -5.43
CA GLN A 49 -23.74 -4.53 -6.22
C GLN A 49 -24.98 -4.87 -5.37
N GLN A 50 -24.81 -5.56 -4.24
CA GLN A 50 -25.86 -5.83 -3.26
C GLN A 50 -26.14 -4.63 -2.33
N GLY A 51 -25.48 -3.50 -2.53
CA GLY A 51 -25.64 -2.30 -1.71
C GLY A 51 -24.94 -2.39 -0.34
N GLU A 52 -24.08 -3.41 -0.13
CA GLU A 52 -23.37 -3.59 1.11
C GLU A 52 -22.33 -2.50 1.32
N LYS A 53 -22.26 -1.95 2.52
CA LYS A 53 -21.20 -1.03 2.95
C LYS A 53 -20.08 -1.82 3.62
N PHE A 54 -18.86 -1.65 3.16
CA PHE A 54 -17.72 -2.39 3.71
C PHE A 54 -16.43 -1.57 3.68
N ALA A 55 -15.56 -1.86 4.64
CA ALA A 55 -14.15 -1.50 4.61
C ALA A 55 -13.32 -2.76 4.34
N VAL A 56 -12.22 -2.62 3.64
CA VAL A 56 -11.33 -3.76 3.34
C VAL A 56 -9.93 -3.47 3.84
N VAL A 57 -9.34 -4.44 4.52
CA VAL A 57 -7.95 -4.40 4.98
C VAL A 57 -7.15 -5.43 4.19
N PHE A 58 -6.13 -4.98 3.51
CA PHE A 58 -5.22 -5.83 2.74
C PHE A 58 -3.86 -5.94 3.42
N SER A 59 -3.28 -7.12 3.37
CA SER A 59 -1.90 -7.36 3.72
C SER A 59 -0.97 -6.98 2.55
N ALA A 60 0.33 -6.91 2.81
CA ALA A 60 1.34 -6.86 1.77
C ALA A 60 1.23 -8.06 0.81
N PHE A 61 1.76 -7.95 -0.39
CA PHE A 61 1.91 -9.10 -1.28
C PHE A 61 2.77 -10.18 -0.62
N SER A 62 2.45 -11.45 -0.89
CA SER A 62 3.16 -12.59 -0.29
C SER A 62 4.69 -12.44 -0.43
N GLY A 63 5.42 -12.57 0.67
CA GLY A 63 6.88 -12.46 0.74
C GLY A 63 7.44 -11.02 0.73
N VAL A 64 6.60 -9.99 0.53
CA VAL A 64 7.06 -8.59 0.54
C VAL A 64 7.48 -8.15 1.94
N THR A 65 6.75 -8.55 2.97
CA THR A 65 7.11 -8.22 4.37
C THR A 65 8.49 -8.76 4.72
N ASP A 66 8.78 -10.02 4.38
CA ASP A 66 10.09 -10.63 4.62
C ASP A 66 11.20 -9.92 3.84
N ALA A 67 10.93 -9.54 2.59
CA ALA A 67 11.87 -8.78 1.78
C ALA A 67 12.15 -7.39 2.39
N LEU A 68 11.14 -6.68 2.90
CA LEU A 68 11.31 -5.39 3.57
C LEU A 68 12.14 -5.51 4.87
N ILE A 69 11.92 -6.56 5.66
CA ILE A 69 12.76 -6.87 6.84
C ILE A 69 14.22 -7.07 6.40
N ALA A 70 14.44 -7.90 5.39
CA ALA A 70 15.77 -8.18 4.87
C ALA A 70 16.47 -6.91 4.33
N MET A 71 15.73 -6.05 3.61
CA MET A 71 16.27 -4.76 3.14
C MET A 71 16.73 -3.88 4.30
N GLY A 72 15.91 -3.70 5.33
CA GLY A 72 16.25 -2.87 6.48
C GLY A 72 17.46 -3.41 7.26
N THR A 73 17.51 -4.74 7.46
CA THR A 73 18.64 -5.41 8.12
C THR A 73 19.93 -5.24 7.31
N LYS A 74 19.90 -5.56 6.00
CA LYS A 74 21.08 -5.38 5.14
C LYS A 74 21.56 -3.94 5.08
N ALA A 75 20.65 -2.97 4.98
CA ALA A 75 21.00 -1.56 5.01
C ALA A 75 21.68 -1.19 6.32
N ALA A 76 21.17 -1.64 7.47
CA ALA A 76 21.78 -1.38 8.78
C ALA A 76 23.17 -2.03 8.92
N ASP A 77 23.38 -3.21 8.32
CA ASP A 77 24.68 -3.88 8.26
C ASP A 77 25.64 -3.22 7.26
N GLY A 78 25.13 -2.27 6.44
CA GLY A 78 25.87 -1.62 5.37
C GLY A 78 26.15 -2.53 4.18
N ASP A 79 25.32 -3.53 4.00
CA ASP A 79 25.33 -4.39 2.82
C ASP A 79 24.48 -3.76 1.72
N ALA A 80 25.15 -3.24 0.68
CA ALA A 80 24.49 -2.56 -0.44
C ALA A 80 23.57 -3.49 -1.26
N SER A 81 23.59 -4.80 -1.06
CA SER A 81 22.70 -5.75 -1.73
C SER A 81 21.22 -5.61 -1.32
N TYR A 82 20.89 -4.74 -0.33
CA TYR A 82 19.50 -4.34 -0.08
C TYR A 82 18.85 -3.69 -1.32
N LEU A 83 19.65 -3.08 -2.22
CA LEU A 83 19.16 -2.48 -3.45
C LEU A 83 18.59 -3.51 -4.43
N ASP A 84 19.15 -4.72 -4.48
CA ASP A 84 18.66 -5.79 -5.35
C ASP A 84 17.27 -6.27 -4.89
N LEU A 85 17.10 -6.40 -3.57
CA LEU A 85 15.80 -6.73 -2.98
C LEU A 85 14.78 -5.61 -3.22
N TYR A 86 15.20 -4.36 -3.04
CA TYR A 86 14.37 -3.18 -3.30
C TYR A 86 13.86 -3.20 -4.76
N GLU A 87 14.76 -3.36 -5.73
CA GLU A 87 14.36 -3.35 -7.14
C GLU A 87 13.45 -4.53 -7.49
N THR A 88 13.70 -5.70 -6.91
CA THR A 88 12.84 -6.88 -7.07
C THR A 88 11.40 -6.60 -6.58
N VAL A 89 11.27 -6.01 -5.40
CA VAL A 89 9.94 -5.71 -4.82
C VAL A 89 9.26 -4.56 -5.59
N ARG A 90 10.02 -3.54 -5.98
CA ARG A 90 9.52 -2.43 -6.80
C ARG A 90 8.97 -2.95 -8.12
N GLN A 91 9.80 -3.69 -8.88
CA GLN A 91 9.42 -4.21 -10.19
C GLN A 91 8.18 -5.10 -10.10
N ARG A 92 8.11 -5.98 -9.10
CA ARG A 92 6.93 -6.83 -8.88
C ARG A 92 5.63 -6.02 -8.72
N HIS A 93 5.66 -4.88 -8.04
CA HIS A 93 4.46 -4.03 -7.89
C HIS A 93 4.11 -3.33 -9.20
N LEU A 94 5.10 -2.88 -9.96
CA LEU A 94 4.89 -2.25 -11.26
C LEU A 94 4.36 -3.25 -12.28
N ASP A 95 4.90 -4.47 -12.31
CA ASP A 95 4.41 -5.54 -13.18
C ASP A 95 2.97 -5.92 -12.84
N ALA A 96 2.65 -6.04 -11.54
CA ALA A 96 1.29 -6.29 -11.10
C ALA A 96 0.34 -5.13 -11.48
N ALA A 97 0.78 -3.88 -11.39
CA ALA A 97 0.00 -2.73 -11.83
C ALA A 97 -0.24 -2.76 -13.35
N ALA A 98 0.79 -3.03 -14.14
CA ALA A 98 0.70 -3.12 -15.60
C ALA A 98 -0.21 -4.26 -16.06
N GLU A 99 -0.22 -5.38 -15.34
CA GLU A 99 -1.07 -6.53 -15.66
C GLU A 99 -2.54 -6.32 -15.24
N LEU A 100 -2.78 -5.62 -14.13
CA LEU A 100 -4.11 -5.46 -13.54
C LEU A 100 -4.87 -4.25 -14.06
N LEU A 101 -4.17 -3.17 -14.41
CA LEU A 101 -4.77 -1.89 -14.74
C LEU A 101 -4.76 -1.64 -16.25
N ARG A 102 -5.87 -1.12 -16.77
CA ARG A 102 -5.94 -0.57 -18.13
C ARG A 102 -5.13 0.72 -18.20
N GLU A 103 -4.73 1.11 -19.39
CA GLU A 103 -3.81 2.23 -19.62
C GLU A 103 -4.17 3.51 -18.84
N GLY A 104 -5.41 3.98 -18.88
CA GLY A 104 -5.81 5.21 -18.17
C GLY A 104 -5.71 5.12 -16.65
N TYR A 105 -5.99 3.95 -16.06
CA TYR A 105 -5.81 3.71 -14.61
C TYR A 105 -4.34 3.51 -14.26
N LEU A 106 -3.58 2.85 -15.13
CA LEU A 106 -2.14 2.65 -14.94
C LEU A 106 -1.40 3.99 -14.95
N GLN A 107 -1.69 4.87 -15.90
CA GLN A 107 -1.09 6.21 -15.99
C GLN A 107 -1.34 7.06 -14.73
N GLN A 108 -2.46 6.85 -14.04
CA GLN A 108 -2.77 7.52 -12.78
C GLN A 108 -2.11 6.86 -11.57
N ALA A 109 -1.99 5.53 -11.57
CA ALA A 109 -1.49 4.77 -10.43
C ALA A 109 0.05 4.71 -10.36
N GLN A 110 0.71 4.60 -11.50
CA GLN A 110 2.14 4.39 -11.57
C GLN A 110 2.96 5.51 -10.91
N PRO A 111 2.68 6.82 -11.12
CA PRO A 111 3.44 7.88 -10.46
C PRO A 111 3.36 7.84 -8.93
N GLU A 112 2.24 7.44 -8.36
CA GLU A 112 2.07 7.31 -6.91
C GLU A 112 2.86 6.12 -6.36
N LEU A 113 2.82 4.97 -7.06
CA LEU A 113 3.63 3.80 -6.71
C LEU A 113 5.12 4.13 -6.76
N GLU A 114 5.58 4.79 -7.83
CA GLU A 114 6.97 5.22 -7.97
C GLU A 114 7.38 6.17 -6.84
N THR A 115 6.53 7.14 -6.51
CA THR A 115 6.76 8.06 -5.39
C THR A 115 6.92 7.31 -4.06
N ASN A 116 6.07 6.32 -3.80
CA ASN A 116 6.16 5.50 -2.60
C ASN A 116 7.48 4.71 -2.56
N PHE A 117 7.92 4.16 -3.70
CA PHE A 117 9.18 3.43 -3.78
C PHE A 117 10.39 4.37 -3.62
N GLU A 118 10.38 5.57 -4.18
CA GLU A 118 11.45 6.55 -3.96
C GLU A 118 11.57 6.97 -2.48
N VAL A 119 10.45 7.12 -1.77
CA VAL A 119 10.47 7.38 -0.32
C VAL A 119 11.07 6.17 0.44
N LEU A 120 10.69 4.94 0.09
CA LEU A 120 11.30 3.72 0.68
C LEU A 120 12.80 3.66 0.42
N LYS A 121 13.25 3.93 -0.81
CA LYS A 121 14.66 3.95 -1.19
C LYS A 121 15.45 4.96 -0.37
N SER A 122 14.91 6.17 -0.23
CA SER A 122 15.54 7.23 0.56
C SER A 122 15.67 6.86 2.04
N LEU A 123 14.66 6.20 2.60
CA LEU A 123 14.67 5.71 3.98
C LEU A 123 15.74 4.63 4.17
N LEU A 124 15.78 3.63 3.28
CA LEU A 124 16.77 2.55 3.31
C LEU A 124 18.19 3.10 3.13
N TYR A 125 18.37 4.11 2.27
CA TYR A 125 19.65 4.79 2.11
C TYR A 125 20.08 5.53 3.41
N GLY A 126 19.14 6.19 4.09
CA GLY A 126 19.40 6.79 5.40
C GLY A 126 19.85 5.75 6.42
N ILE A 127 19.17 4.60 6.53
CA ILE A 127 19.56 3.48 7.40
C ILE A 127 20.97 2.98 7.02
N PHE A 128 21.25 2.83 5.73
CA PHE A 128 22.54 2.39 5.22
C PHE A 128 23.68 3.33 5.61
N LEU A 129 23.47 4.64 5.57
CA LEU A 129 24.49 5.63 5.94
C LEU A 129 24.78 5.65 7.44
N VAL A 130 23.73 5.58 8.28
CA VAL A 130 23.88 5.63 9.74
C VAL A 130 24.23 4.28 10.35
N ARG A 131 24.11 3.19 9.59
CA ARG A 131 24.36 1.81 10.05
C ARG A 131 23.48 1.40 11.24
N GLU A 132 22.26 1.89 11.28
CA GLU A 132 21.32 1.62 12.36
C GLU A 132 19.87 1.61 11.83
N ALA A 133 19.11 0.58 12.20
CA ALA A 133 17.69 0.50 11.98
C ALA A 133 16.97 0.50 13.33
N SER A 134 16.45 1.64 13.75
CA SER A 134 15.61 1.70 14.95
C SER A 134 14.27 0.96 14.72
N PRO A 135 13.57 0.48 15.79
CA PRO A 135 12.26 -0.11 15.64
C PRO A 135 11.30 0.80 14.85
N ARG A 136 11.29 2.10 15.12
CA ARG A 136 10.47 3.09 14.43
C ARG A 136 10.78 3.20 12.94
N SER A 137 12.05 3.17 12.54
CA SER A 137 12.43 3.21 11.13
C SER A 137 12.03 1.91 10.43
N MET A 138 12.14 0.77 11.10
CA MET A 138 11.70 -0.53 10.58
C MET A 138 10.18 -0.60 10.43
N ASP A 139 9.41 -0.12 11.40
CA ASP A 139 7.95 -0.02 11.27
C ASP A 139 7.54 0.81 10.04
N TYR A 140 8.28 1.91 9.80
CA TYR A 140 8.04 2.73 8.63
C TYR A 140 8.39 2.00 7.32
N VAL A 141 9.53 1.29 7.26
CA VAL A 141 9.90 0.42 6.12
C VAL A 141 8.82 -0.63 5.87
N LEU A 142 8.38 -1.34 6.91
CA LEU A 142 7.38 -2.40 6.79
C LEU A 142 6.03 -1.87 6.27
N SER A 143 5.66 -0.65 6.66
CA SER A 143 4.40 -0.04 6.22
C SER A 143 4.24 0.08 4.70
N PHE A 144 5.34 0.05 3.93
CA PHE A 144 5.27 0.14 2.47
C PHE A 144 4.64 -1.08 1.81
N GLY A 145 4.71 -2.26 2.46
CA GLY A 145 4.09 -3.47 1.96
C GLY A 145 2.57 -3.32 1.82
N GLU A 146 1.90 -3.01 2.92
CA GLU A 146 0.44 -2.83 2.97
C GLU A 146 -0.03 -1.58 2.23
N ARG A 147 0.75 -0.50 2.27
CA ARG A 147 0.43 0.75 1.56
C ARG A 147 0.36 0.54 0.06
N ASN A 148 1.38 -0.07 -0.52
CA ASN A 148 1.46 -0.25 -1.97
C ASN A 148 0.43 -1.28 -2.47
N SER A 149 0.25 -2.40 -1.76
CA SER A 149 -0.77 -3.40 -2.12
C SER A 149 -2.18 -2.82 -2.02
N SER A 150 -2.51 -2.15 -0.91
CA SER A 150 -3.84 -1.55 -0.70
C SER A 150 -4.13 -0.45 -1.71
N PHE A 151 -3.15 0.39 -2.01
CA PHE A 151 -3.29 1.44 -3.03
C PHE A 151 -3.58 0.85 -4.41
N LEU A 152 -2.76 -0.14 -4.85
CA LEU A 152 -2.94 -0.78 -6.14
C LEU A 152 -4.31 -1.47 -6.24
N ILE A 153 -4.70 -2.24 -5.22
CA ILE A 153 -5.99 -2.94 -5.22
C ILE A 153 -7.16 -1.96 -5.25
N ALA A 154 -7.06 -0.80 -4.57
CA ALA A 154 -8.08 0.25 -4.66
C ALA A 154 -8.23 0.79 -6.09
N GLN A 155 -7.16 0.90 -6.87
CA GLN A 155 -7.25 1.27 -8.29
C GLN A 155 -7.93 0.18 -9.12
N VAL A 156 -7.62 -1.09 -8.86
CA VAL A 156 -8.29 -2.23 -9.53
C VAL A 156 -9.78 -2.25 -9.21
N MET A 157 -10.16 -1.99 -7.94
CA MET A 157 -11.57 -1.87 -7.55
C MET A 157 -12.28 -0.73 -8.29
N ARG A 158 -11.65 0.45 -8.40
CA ARG A 158 -12.19 1.59 -9.15
C ARG A 158 -12.41 1.25 -10.61
N GLN A 159 -11.42 0.60 -11.25
CA GLN A 159 -11.52 0.13 -12.62
C GLN A 159 -12.68 -0.87 -12.81
N ALA A 160 -12.96 -1.68 -11.79
CA ALA A 160 -14.08 -2.63 -11.79
C ALA A 160 -15.44 -1.97 -11.54
N GLY A 161 -15.50 -0.64 -11.35
CA GLY A 161 -16.74 0.13 -11.12
C GLY A 161 -17.16 0.22 -9.66
N ILE A 162 -16.30 -0.17 -8.71
CA ILE A 162 -16.53 0.00 -7.28
C ILE A 162 -16.07 1.42 -6.89
N ASN A 163 -16.95 2.20 -6.23
CA ASN A 163 -16.57 3.51 -5.69
C ASN A 163 -15.68 3.34 -4.45
N ALA A 164 -14.41 2.98 -4.67
CA ALA A 164 -13.43 2.70 -3.65
C ALA A 164 -12.55 3.91 -3.34
N ALA A 165 -12.30 4.17 -2.05
CA ALA A 165 -11.31 5.14 -1.58
C ALA A 165 -10.14 4.39 -0.92
N TYR A 166 -8.90 4.73 -1.30
CA TYR A 166 -7.72 4.31 -0.55
C TYR A 166 -7.57 5.15 0.71
N LEU A 167 -7.40 4.49 1.85
CA LEU A 167 -7.16 5.14 3.13
C LEU A 167 -5.85 4.62 3.74
N ASP A 168 -4.90 5.53 3.92
CA ASP A 168 -3.68 5.23 4.67
C ASP A 168 -4.02 5.18 6.17
N ALA A 169 -3.98 3.97 6.77
CA ALA A 169 -4.36 3.74 8.16
C ALA A 169 -3.54 4.59 9.15
N ARG A 170 -2.30 4.96 8.83
CA ARG A 170 -1.44 5.82 9.67
C ARG A 170 -2.00 7.23 9.86
N LYS A 171 -2.91 7.67 8.97
CA LYS A 171 -3.57 8.99 9.07
C LYS A 171 -4.74 8.98 10.05
N VAL A 172 -5.31 7.81 10.32
CA VAL A 172 -6.53 7.66 11.13
C VAL A 172 -6.32 6.88 12.43
N ILE A 173 -5.43 5.90 12.44
CA ILE A 173 -5.08 5.15 13.65
C ILE A 173 -3.88 5.83 14.30
N LYS A 174 -4.07 6.27 15.53
CA LYS A 174 -3.01 6.83 16.38
C LYS A 174 -2.80 5.89 17.54
N THR A 175 -1.56 5.60 17.85
CA THR A 175 -1.15 4.81 19.02
C THR A 175 -0.42 5.73 19.98
N ASP A 176 -0.58 5.47 21.28
CA ASP A 176 0.23 6.11 22.31
C ASP A 176 1.67 5.58 22.23
N ASN A 177 2.64 6.44 22.60
CA ASN A 177 4.07 6.07 22.64
C ASN A 177 4.36 5.26 23.90
#